data_a50ceca09e87d1c36586d64f3dfd5b6d
#
_entry.id   a50ceca09e87d1c36586d64f3dfd5b6d
#
_cell.length_a   1.000
_cell.length_b   1.000
_cell.length_c   1.000
_cell.angle_alpha   90.00
_cell.angle_beta   90.00
_cell.angle_gamma   90.00
#
_symmetry.space_group_name_H-M   'P 1'
#
loop_
_entity.id
_entity.type
_entity.pdbx_description
1 polymer ?
#
loop_
_entity_poly.entity_id
_entity_poly.type
_entity_poly.pdbx_seq_one_letter_code
_entity_poly.pdbx_strand_id
1 'polypeptide(L)'
;VEKLKLKLIKDDQEAFKRVVEGDADKLVEGSNVTENYRYLLGRVGATGLTAEELRDAIKALTVIDIRLEADDDAQLIFESLNSTGLALSEGDKICNYVLMDLPEAEQEECYTKYWNPIEANCGYDVSGFVRDWLTCATGRTPAIARVYPEFRGHAANRVAGDLLAELLRYSELYRQAEGASCPSARANAVLRRLGLLDAGVTTPFLMSALASFEGGEIGESELVEALLAVETYLFRRWVCRVPTNALNKVFETLHREAERGVADGQGYANALKYSLLRREGAGVLPRDDEFRRCFEWRDFYHIDRKRLYLYDRLENGDSVERVNVVGMLEDGTLTVEHIMPQTLSPQWRHELGEEADDEVHAAYVNTIGNLTLTGYNSQYSNNPFADKRDRESGFRDSGLRLSRAVALCDRWGIREIEERRERLWSRFLKLWPMPESTYAPAEAARESHALDGGFEFTGLKVSACSLRGERAAVGTWVEAMRWLLPRVYAEDPRAFRAAVTGGRFPSRYFSTEPLGYGFEIGGGIWYNPGCSTSEKMETLRRIVDRVDTLEQGDISFEVRG
;
A
#
# COMPACT_ATOMS: atom_id res chain seq x y z
N VAL A 1 21.11 7.50 -44.37
CA VAL A 1 20.62 7.84 -43.03
C VAL A 1 19.63 9.02 -43.06
N GLU A 2 19.76 9.94 -43.97
CA GLU A 2 18.83 11.09 -44.15
C GLU A 2 17.41 10.72 -44.61
N LYS A 3 17.07 9.44 -44.77
CA LYS A 3 15.79 8.98 -45.32
C LYS A 3 14.91 8.19 -44.38
N LEU A 4 15.28 8.05 -43.10
CA LEU A 4 14.42 7.41 -42.10
C LEU A 4 13.30 8.36 -41.73
N LYS A 5 12.06 8.02 -42.16
CA LYS A 5 10.86 8.80 -41.84
C LYS A 5 10.31 8.50 -40.47
N LEU A 6 10.62 7.30 -39.91
CA LEU A 6 10.22 6.89 -38.61
C LEU A 6 11.37 7.18 -37.62
N LYS A 7 11.08 7.93 -36.57
CA LYS A 7 11.95 8.15 -35.44
C LYS A 7 11.35 7.40 -34.25
N LEU A 8 12.16 6.55 -33.60
CA LEU A 8 11.80 5.88 -32.39
C LEU A 8 12.26 6.70 -31.19
N ILE A 9 11.85 6.30 -29.97
CA ILE A 9 12.40 6.84 -28.73
C ILE A 9 13.91 6.64 -28.70
N LYS A 10 14.62 7.51 -28.00
CA LYS A 10 16.08 7.68 -28.10
C LYS A 10 16.86 6.37 -27.94
N ASP A 11 16.46 5.52 -26.99
CA ASP A 11 17.15 4.26 -26.69
C ASP A 11 16.95 3.22 -27.80
N ASP A 12 15.80 3.20 -28.45
CA ASP A 12 15.50 2.32 -29.58
C ASP A 12 15.95 2.90 -30.94
N GLN A 13 16.17 4.20 -31.02
CA GLN A 13 16.54 4.87 -32.28
C GLN A 13 17.86 4.35 -32.83
N GLU A 14 18.87 4.18 -32.01
CA GLU A 14 20.17 3.64 -32.44
C GLU A 14 20.03 2.17 -32.85
N ALA A 15 19.29 1.35 -32.09
CA ALA A 15 19.02 -0.02 -32.48
C ALA A 15 18.28 -0.12 -33.81
N PHE A 16 17.24 0.72 -34.01
CA PHE A 16 16.50 0.81 -35.27
C PHE A 16 17.38 1.23 -36.46
N LYS A 17 18.23 2.22 -36.26
CA LYS A 17 19.18 2.67 -37.25
C LYS A 17 20.13 1.55 -37.68
N ARG A 18 20.67 0.78 -36.73
CA ARG A 18 21.54 -0.37 -37.00
C ARG A 18 20.84 -1.47 -37.80
N VAL A 19 19.58 -1.76 -37.42
CA VAL A 19 18.76 -2.71 -38.17
C VAL A 19 18.56 -2.26 -39.63
N VAL A 20 18.24 -0.98 -39.85
CA VAL A 20 18.03 -0.43 -41.21
C VAL A 20 19.33 -0.32 -42.04
N GLU A 21 20.46 -0.09 -41.38
CA GLU A 21 21.79 -0.10 -42.05
C GLU A 21 22.21 -1.52 -42.47
N GLY A 22 21.54 -2.57 -41.90
CA GLY A 22 21.79 -3.95 -42.30
C GLY A 22 23.10 -4.53 -41.77
N ASP A 23 23.70 -3.89 -40.76
CA ASP A 23 24.99 -4.31 -40.17
C ASP A 23 24.71 -5.26 -38.98
N ALA A 24 24.66 -6.56 -39.28
CA ALA A 24 24.36 -7.59 -38.29
C ALA A 24 25.36 -7.64 -37.12
N ASP A 25 26.62 -7.21 -37.36
CA ASP A 25 27.68 -7.24 -36.33
C ASP A 25 27.61 -6.02 -35.39
N LYS A 26 26.79 -5.02 -35.70
CA LYS A 26 26.63 -3.79 -34.91
C LYS A 26 25.24 -3.63 -34.30
N LEU A 27 24.46 -4.71 -34.23
CA LEU A 27 23.16 -4.67 -33.58
C LEU A 27 23.31 -4.37 -32.09
N VAL A 28 22.41 -3.56 -31.55
CA VAL A 28 22.40 -3.21 -30.12
C VAL A 28 21.81 -4.37 -29.34
N GLU A 29 22.65 -5.05 -28.56
CA GLU A 29 22.22 -6.17 -27.72
C GLU A 29 21.29 -5.71 -26.57
N GLY A 30 20.27 -6.52 -26.25
CA GLY A 30 19.30 -6.23 -25.20
C GLY A 30 18.21 -5.21 -25.59
N SER A 31 18.26 -4.65 -26.81
CA SER A 31 17.17 -3.81 -27.30
C SER A 31 16.01 -4.65 -27.86
N ASN A 32 14.78 -4.31 -27.45
CA ASN A 32 13.57 -4.93 -28.00
C ASN A 32 13.48 -4.84 -29.53
N VAL A 33 14.02 -3.77 -30.13
CA VAL A 33 14.09 -3.61 -31.60
C VAL A 33 14.97 -4.70 -32.21
N THR A 34 16.14 -4.96 -31.64
CA THR A 34 17.06 -5.98 -32.10
C THR A 34 16.46 -7.39 -31.92
N GLU A 35 15.86 -7.67 -30.76
CA GLU A 35 15.24 -8.97 -30.49
C GLU A 35 14.05 -9.25 -31.40
N ASN A 36 13.17 -8.27 -31.59
CA ASN A 36 12.04 -8.37 -32.53
C ASN A 36 12.51 -8.55 -33.97
N TYR A 37 13.57 -7.84 -34.37
CA TYR A 37 14.15 -8.00 -35.68
C TYR A 37 14.66 -9.42 -35.90
N ARG A 38 15.42 -9.98 -34.97
CA ARG A 38 15.92 -11.36 -35.02
C ARG A 38 14.78 -12.38 -35.05
N TYR A 39 13.75 -12.15 -34.22
CA TYR A 39 12.56 -13.01 -34.20
C TYR A 39 11.84 -12.99 -35.55
N LEU A 40 11.57 -11.81 -36.13
CA LEU A 40 10.91 -11.68 -37.44
C LEU A 40 11.75 -12.28 -38.56
N LEU A 41 13.07 -12.08 -38.53
CA LEU A 41 14.00 -12.65 -39.52
C LEU A 41 13.93 -14.20 -39.48
N GLY A 42 13.96 -14.77 -38.28
CA GLY A 42 13.79 -16.20 -38.06
C GLY A 42 12.44 -16.73 -38.56
N ARG A 43 11.37 -15.99 -38.25
CA ARG A 43 10.02 -16.33 -38.74
C ARG A 43 9.92 -16.31 -40.26
N VAL A 44 10.43 -15.27 -40.91
CA VAL A 44 10.47 -15.15 -42.38
C VAL A 44 11.25 -16.33 -42.98
N GLY A 45 12.42 -16.65 -42.43
CA GLY A 45 13.22 -17.81 -42.88
C GLY A 45 12.52 -19.16 -42.76
N ALA A 46 11.61 -19.29 -41.77
CA ALA A 46 10.87 -20.53 -41.52
C ALA A 46 9.59 -20.69 -42.39
N THR A 47 9.11 -19.62 -43.05
CA THR A 47 7.84 -19.66 -43.81
C THR A 47 7.95 -20.39 -45.15
N GLY A 48 9.14 -20.51 -45.74
CA GLY A 48 9.34 -21.04 -47.09
C GLY A 48 8.87 -20.11 -48.21
N LEU A 49 8.41 -18.90 -47.86
CA LEU A 49 8.00 -17.87 -48.86
C LEU A 49 9.22 -17.24 -49.53
N THR A 50 9.11 -16.96 -50.78
CA THR A 50 10.09 -16.17 -51.51
C THR A 50 10.04 -14.67 -51.09
N ALA A 51 11.11 -13.94 -51.26
CA ALA A 51 11.13 -12.50 -51.01
C ALA A 51 10.07 -11.74 -51.81
N GLU A 52 9.72 -12.25 -52.99
CA GLU A 52 8.72 -11.66 -53.89
C GLU A 52 7.30 -11.86 -53.35
N GLU A 53 6.97 -13.07 -52.90
CA GLU A 53 5.68 -13.39 -52.26
C GLU A 53 5.50 -12.60 -50.97
N LEU A 54 6.54 -12.48 -50.14
CA LEU A 54 6.50 -11.68 -48.93
C LEU A 54 6.29 -10.19 -49.22
N ARG A 55 6.98 -9.65 -50.22
CA ARG A 55 6.80 -8.26 -50.66
C ARG A 55 5.37 -8.00 -51.15
N ASP A 56 4.81 -8.92 -51.90
CA ASP A 56 3.47 -8.78 -52.46
C ASP A 56 2.41 -8.90 -51.36
N ALA A 57 2.61 -9.77 -50.36
CA ALA A 57 1.78 -9.83 -49.19
C ALA A 57 1.81 -8.50 -48.38
N ILE A 58 2.99 -7.93 -48.19
CA ILE A 58 3.12 -6.62 -47.52
C ILE A 58 2.41 -5.51 -48.29
N LYS A 59 2.50 -5.50 -49.65
CA LYS A 59 1.79 -4.52 -50.46
C LYS A 59 0.28 -4.68 -50.46
N ALA A 60 -0.23 -5.87 -50.12
CA ALA A 60 -1.65 -6.14 -50.02
C ALA A 60 -2.25 -5.67 -48.66
N LEU A 61 -1.42 -5.25 -47.71
CA LEU A 61 -1.90 -4.65 -46.46
C LEU A 61 -2.63 -3.33 -46.74
N THR A 62 -3.80 -3.20 -46.15
CA THR A 62 -4.61 -1.97 -46.24
C THR A 62 -4.23 -1.05 -45.07
N VAL A 63 -3.92 0.20 -45.41
CA VAL A 63 -3.63 1.27 -44.47
C VAL A 63 -4.74 2.30 -44.53
N ILE A 64 -5.20 2.78 -43.39
CA ILE A 64 -6.14 3.90 -43.31
C ILE A 64 -5.34 5.14 -42.95
N ASP A 65 -5.37 6.14 -43.82
CA ASP A 65 -4.77 7.48 -43.58
C ASP A 65 -5.91 8.41 -43.12
N ILE A 66 -5.83 8.85 -41.86
CA ILE A 66 -6.79 9.77 -41.25
C ILE A 66 -6.10 11.12 -41.10
N ARG A 67 -6.64 12.14 -41.75
CA ARG A 67 -6.15 13.53 -41.64
C ARG A 67 -7.09 14.29 -40.71
N LEU A 68 -6.51 14.87 -39.65
CA LEU A 68 -7.25 15.69 -38.72
C LEU A 68 -7.47 17.09 -39.28
N GLU A 69 -8.63 17.66 -39.04
CA GLU A 69 -8.96 19.06 -39.27
C GLU A 69 -8.67 19.90 -38.02
N ALA A 70 -8.73 21.24 -38.15
CA ALA A 70 -8.34 22.13 -37.07
C ALA A 70 -9.28 22.10 -35.84
N ASP A 71 -10.48 21.58 -36.00
CA ASP A 71 -11.51 21.42 -34.97
C ASP A 71 -11.62 20.00 -34.42
N ASP A 72 -10.82 19.06 -34.94
CA ASP A 72 -10.75 17.70 -34.45
C ASP A 72 -10.00 17.62 -33.11
N ASP A 73 -10.54 16.89 -32.14
CA ASP A 73 -9.82 16.51 -30.93
C ASP A 73 -8.87 15.34 -31.23
N ALA A 74 -7.62 15.68 -31.53
CA ALA A 74 -6.58 14.71 -31.89
C ALA A 74 -6.36 13.67 -30.81
N GLN A 75 -6.48 14.06 -29.54
CA GLN A 75 -6.32 13.17 -28.38
C GLN A 75 -7.46 12.13 -28.31
N LEU A 76 -8.69 12.59 -28.48
CA LEU A 76 -9.86 11.70 -28.45
C LEU A 76 -9.84 10.69 -29.61
N ILE A 77 -9.45 11.14 -30.81
CA ILE A 77 -9.33 10.29 -32.00
C ILE A 77 -8.22 9.25 -31.79
N PHE A 78 -7.06 9.66 -31.27
CA PHE A 78 -5.95 8.78 -30.98
C PHE A 78 -6.33 7.70 -29.96
N GLU A 79 -7.00 8.08 -28.85
CA GLU A 79 -7.48 7.16 -27.84
C GLU A 79 -8.51 6.16 -28.41
N SER A 80 -9.44 6.64 -29.24
CA SER A 80 -10.48 5.83 -29.87
C SER A 80 -9.89 4.77 -30.82
N LEU A 81 -8.92 5.15 -31.64
CA LEU A 81 -8.25 4.25 -32.57
C LEU A 81 -7.42 3.18 -31.84
N ASN A 82 -6.70 3.56 -30.80
CA ASN A 82 -5.90 2.62 -30.00
C ASN A 82 -6.75 1.69 -29.12
N SER A 83 -8.01 2.04 -28.84
CA SER A 83 -8.92 1.17 -28.07
C SER A 83 -9.27 -0.14 -28.79
N THR A 84 -9.05 -0.24 -30.10
CA THR A 84 -9.34 -1.43 -30.92
C THR A 84 -8.15 -2.39 -31.08
N GLY A 85 -6.96 -2.01 -30.58
CA GLY A 85 -5.72 -2.78 -30.65
C GLY A 85 -5.13 -3.12 -29.28
N LEU A 86 -3.80 -3.11 -29.16
CA LEU A 86 -3.13 -3.18 -27.85
C LEU A 86 -3.43 -1.87 -27.10
N ALA A 87 -4.16 -1.99 -26.00
CA ALA A 87 -4.55 -0.82 -25.23
C ALA A 87 -3.29 -0.08 -24.70
N LEU A 88 -3.28 1.24 -24.88
CA LEU A 88 -2.25 2.10 -24.29
C LEU A 88 -2.28 1.98 -22.75
N SER A 89 -1.12 1.97 -22.14
CA SER A 89 -1.02 2.12 -20.70
C SER A 89 -1.55 3.49 -20.25
N GLU A 90 -1.92 3.61 -18.98
CA GLU A 90 -2.32 4.93 -18.44
C GLU A 90 -1.16 5.94 -18.55
N GLY A 91 0.10 5.47 -18.41
CA GLY A 91 1.29 6.30 -18.59
C GLY A 91 1.43 6.83 -20.02
N ASP A 92 1.18 5.99 -21.04
CA ASP A 92 1.23 6.43 -22.45
C ASP A 92 0.17 7.49 -22.75
N LYS A 93 -1.06 7.31 -22.24
CA LYS A 93 -2.13 8.31 -22.39
C LYS A 93 -1.76 9.64 -21.73
N ILE A 94 -1.10 9.60 -20.56
CA ILE A 94 -0.63 10.79 -19.85
C ILE A 94 0.47 11.50 -20.64
N CYS A 95 1.45 10.76 -21.17
CA CYS A 95 2.49 11.30 -22.02
C CYS A 95 1.90 12.07 -23.21
N ASN A 96 0.99 11.41 -23.91
CA ASN A 96 0.31 12.02 -25.05
C ASN A 96 -0.47 13.27 -24.65
N TYR A 97 -1.25 13.21 -23.57
CA TYR A 97 -2.03 14.34 -23.07
C TYR A 97 -1.16 15.57 -22.75
N VAL A 98 0.02 15.37 -22.16
CA VAL A 98 0.88 16.50 -21.78
C VAL A 98 1.67 17.06 -22.95
N LEU A 99 2.04 16.22 -23.94
CA LEU A 99 2.94 16.63 -25.02
C LEU A 99 2.22 16.99 -26.32
N MET A 100 1.04 16.43 -26.59
CA MET A 100 0.40 16.44 -27.90
C MET A 100 0.01 17.85 -28.38
N ASP A 101 -0.39 18.72 -27.45
CA ASP A 101 -0.79 20.11 -27.79
C ASP A 101 0.39 21.10 -27.88
N LEU A 102 1.61 20.62 -27.62
CA LEU A 102 2.81 21.45 -27.75
C LEU A 102 3.30 21.53 -29.20
N PRO A 103 3.92 22.64 -29.62
CA PRO A 103 4.63 22.70 -30.90
C PRO A 103 5.72 21.61 -31.02
N GLU A 104 5.96 21.06 -32.21
CA GLU A 104 6.87 19.91 -32.42
C GLU A 104 8.26 20.08 -31.76
N ALA A 105 8.84 21.27 -31.84
CA ALA A 105 10.15 21.58 -31.25
C ALA A 105 10.09 21.52 -29.70
N GLU A 106 8.99 21.98 -29.10
CA GLU A 106 8.76 21.96 -27.66
C GLU A 106 8.44 20.54 -27.20
N GLN A 107 7.74 19.73 -27.98
CA GLN A 107 7.49 18.31 -27.67
C GLN A 107 8.80 17.55 -27.52
N GLU A 108 9.74 17.69 -28.47
CA GLU A 108 11.04 17.00 -28.41
C GLU A 108 11.88 17.47 -27.20
N GLU A 109 11.85 18.77 -26.92
CA GLU A 109 12.52 19.32 -25.72
C GLU A 109 11.90 18.80 -24.43
N CYS A 110 10.58 18.87 -24.28
CA CYS A 110 9.86 18.42 -23.10
C CYS A 110 10.01 16.91 -22.88
N TYR A 111 9.93 16.13 -23.96
CA TYR A 111 10.15 14.69 -23.88
C TYR A 111 11.56 14.38 -23.39
N THR A 112 12.58 14.97 -23.99
CA THR A 112 13.98 14.70 -23.66
C THR A 112 14.35 15.19 -22.24
N LYS A 113 13.86 16.38 -21.88
CA LYS A 113 14.24 17.04 -20.62
C LYS A 113 13.48 16.49 -19.42
N TYR A 114 12.22 16.13 -19.59
CA TYR A 114 11.34 15.75 -18.47
C TYR A 114 10.86 14.31 -18.57
N TRP A 115 10.21 13.93 -19.69
CA TRP A 115 9.51 12.66 -19.74
C TRP A 115 10.44 11.45 -19.73
N ASN A 116 11.47 11.44 -20.55
CA ASN A 116 12.46 10.35 -20.58
C ASN A 116 13.13 10.13 -19.19
N PRO A 117 13.58 11.17 -18.47
CA PRO A 117 14.02 10.99 -17.07
C PRO A 117 12.93 10.46 -16.13
N ILE A 118 11.65 10.86 -16.29
CA ILE A 118 10.53 10.32 -15.52
C ILE A 118 10.40 8.81 -15.73
N GLU A 119 10.38 8.36 -17.00
CA GLU A 119 10.32 6.94 -17.37
C GLU A 119 11.46 6.15 -16.73
N ALA A 120 12.68 6.65 -16.83
CA ALA A 120 13.86 6.02 -16.24
C ALA A 120 13.79 5.95 -14.71
N ASN A 121 13.33 7.02 -14.05
CA ASN A 121 13.23 7.08 -12.60
C ASN A 121 12.20 6.09 -12.02
N CYS A 122 11.11 5.83 -12.74
CA CYS A 122 10.07 4.89 -12.30
C CYS A 122 10.22 3.49 -12.92
N GLY A 123 11.37 3.17 -13.52
CA GLY A 123 11.62 1.85 -14.11
C GLY A 123 10.59 1.49 -15.20
N TYR A 124 10.13 2.50 -15.93
CA TYR A 124 9.09 2.42 -16.98
C TYR A 124 7.68 2.07 -16.50
N ASP A 125 7.43 1.96 -15.19
CA ASP A 125 6.06 1.91 -14.63
C ASP A 125 5.53 3.32 -14.33
N VAL A 126 5.34 4.11 -15.39
CA VAL A 126 4.79 5.47 -15.28
C VAL A 126 3.37 5.45 -14.71
N SER A 127 2.57 4.43 -15.04
CA SER A 127 1.19 4.31 -14.54
C SER A 127 1.15 4.18 -13.02
N GLY A 128 2.00 3.34 -12.44
CA GLY A 128 2.16 3.18 -11.00
C GLY A 128 2.67 4.45 -10.34
N PHE A 129 3.72 5.05 -10.90
CA PHE A 129 4.28 6.31 -10.41
C PHE A 129 3.23 7.43 -10.36
N VAL A 130 2.52 7.69 -11.47
CA VAL A 130 1.51 8.76 -11.51
C VAL A 130 0.35 8.49 -10.57
N ARG A 131 -0.03 7.23 -10.38
CA ARG A 131 -1.01 6.84 -9.36
C ARG A 131 -0.57 7.29 -7.97
N ASP A 132 0.69 7.05 -7.62
CA ASP A 132 1.25 7.41 -6.32
C ASP A 132 1.42 8.93 -6.19
N TRP A 133 1.85 9.62 -7.24
CA TRP A 133 1.89 11.08 -7.29
C TRP A 133 0.50 11.71 -7.10
N LEU A 134 -0.54 11.19 -7.79
CA LEU A 134 -1.92 11.63 -7.58
C LEU A 134 -2.37 11.43 -6.12
N THR A 135 -1.93 10.35 -5.50
CA THR A 135 -2.20 10.09 -4.08
C THR A 135 -1.56 11.16 -3.19
N CYS A 136 -0.31 11.54 -3.46
CA CYS A 136 0.35 12.67 -2.77
C CYS A 136 -0.44 13.97 -2.96
N ALA A 137 -0.79 14.29 -4.22
CA ALA A 137 -1.45 15.54 -4.57
C ALA A 137 -2.88 15.65 -4.04
N THR A 138 -3.67 14.56 -4.06
CA THR A 138 -5.11 14.58 -3.77
C THR A 138 -5.49 13.98 -2.42
N GLY A 139 -4.63 13.12 -1.81
CA GLY A 139 -4.93 12.31 -0.62
C GLY A 139 -5.90 11.17 -0.87
N ARG A 140 -6.01 10.73 -2.12
CA ARG A 140 -6.83 9.58 -2.52
C ARG A 140 -6.10 8.76 -3.56
N THR A 141 -6.08 7.46 -3.39
CA THR A 141 -5.43 6.54 -4.32
C THR A 141 -6.43 6.13 -5.41
N PRO A 142 -6.24 6.53 -6.68
CA PRO A 142 -7.12 6.11 -7.76
C PRO A 142 -6.96 4.62 -8.06
N ALA A 143 -8.01 3.98 -8.57
CA ALA A 143 -7.87 2.67 -9.21
C ALA A 143 -6.98 2.79 -10.46
N ILE A 144 -6.19 1.75 -10.79
CA ILE A 144 -5.23 1.83 -11.90
C ILE A 144 -5.88 2.27 -13.23
N ALA A 145 -7.07 1.76 -13.55
CA ALA A 145 -7.81 2.14 -14.77
C ALA A 145 -8.42 3.56 -14.71
N ARG A 146 -8.25 4.27 -13.60
CA ARG A 146 -8.73 5.63 -13.38
C ARG A 146 -7.59 6.65 -13.29
N VAL A 147 -6.34 6.21 -13.40
CA VAL A 147 -5.17 7.08 -13.24
C VAL A 147 -5.19 8.21 -14.28
N TYR A 148 -5.41 7.90 -15.56
CA TYR A 148 -5.47 8.92 -16.61
C TYR A 148 -6.66 9.89 -16.45
N PRO A 149 -7.92 9.46 -16.26
CA PRO A 149 -9.02 10.39 -16.00
C PRO A 149 -8.80 11.31 -14.79
N GLU A 150 -8.28 10.78 -13.69
CA GLU A 150 -7.98 11.57 -12.48
C GLU A 150 -6.81 12.55 -12.74
N PHE A 151 -5.77 12.09 -13.45
CA PHE A 151 -4.66 12.95 -13.88
C PHE A 151 -5.15 14.10 -14.76
N ARG A 152 -5.96 13.83 -15.77
CA ARG A 152 -6.53 14.84 -16.66
C ARG A 152 -7.33 15.89 -15.88
N GLY A 153 -8.14 15.46 -14.91
CA GLY A 153 -8.88 16.36 -14.04
C GLY A 153 -7.95 17.25 -13.19
N HIS A 154 -6.88 16.69 -12.65
CA HIS A 154 -5.90 17.42 -11.85
C HIS A 154 -4.99 18.35 -12.68
N ALA A 155 -4.66 17.95 -13.90
CA ALA A 155 -3.82 18.69 -14.83
C ALA A 155 -4.56 19.80 -15.60
N ALA A 156 -5.90 19.80 -15.58
CA ALA A 156 -6.70 20.79 -16.28
C ALA A 156 -6.29 22.22 -15.88
N ASN A 157 -6.06 23.07 -16.87
CA ASN A 157 -5.64 24.48 -16.71
C ASN A 157 -4.22 24.68 -16.13
N ARG A 158 -3.38 23.66 -16.07
CA ARG A 158 -1.98 23.78 -15.66
C ARG A 158 -1.08 23.95 -16.89
N VAL A 159 0.00 24.72 -16.72
CA VAL A 159 1.03 24.87 -17.75
C VAL A 159 1.82 23.56 -17.86
N ALA A 160 1.96 23.01 -19.07
CA ALA A 160 2.62 21.73 -19.31
C ALA A 160 4.05 21.67 -18.74
N GLY A 161 4.83 22.74 -18.91
CA GLY A 161 6.20 22.81 -18.38
C GLY A 161 6.28 22.72 -16.86
N ASP A 162 5.38 23.39 -16.13
CA ASP A 162 5.33 23.36 -14.67
C ASP A 162 4.88 21.98 -14.17
N LEU A 163 3.90 21.39 -14.84
CA LEU A 163 3.41 20.04 -14.53
C LEU A 163 4.51 18.99 -14.75
N LEU A 164 5.22 19.07 -15.86
CA LEU A 164 6.34 18.17 -16.18
C LEU A 164 7.50 18.32 -15.18
N ALA A 165 7.82 19.55 -14.78
CA ALA A 165 8.85 19.80 -13.78
C ALA A 165 8.48 19.22 -12.41
N GLU A 166 7.21 19.33 -12.01
CA GLU A 166 6.70 18.70 -10.79
C GLU A 166 6.75 17.18 -10.88
N LEU A 167 6.26 16.58 -11.98
CA LEU A 167 6.33 15.15 -12.20
C LEU A 167 7.77 14.62 -12.17
N LEU A 168 8.71 15.35 -12.80
CA LEU A 168 10.12 14.98 -12.76
C LEU A 168 10.65 14.96 -11.32
N ARG A 169 10.40 16.03 -10.56
CA ARG A 169 10.79 16.08 -9.13
C ARG A 169 10.22 14.90 -8.35
N TYR A 170 8.93 14.62 -8.50
CA TYR A 170 8.30 13.50 -7.78
C TYR A 170 8.77 12.13 -8.27
N SER A 171 9.16 11.99 -9.55
CA SER A 171 9.78 10.74 -10.03
C SER A 171 11.16 10.49 -9.42
N GLU A 172 11.91 11.56 -9.12
CA GLU A 172 13.17 11.46 -8.37
C GLU A 172 12.93 11.00 -6.94
N LEU A 173 11.89 11.54 -6.27
CA LEU A 173 11.48 11.10 -4.93
C LEU A 173 11.00 9.64 -4.94
N TYR A 174 10.26 9.23 -5.96
CA TYR A 174 9.85 7.84 -6.17
C TYR A 174 11.07 6.92 -6.27
N ARG A 175 12.04 7.27 -7.13
CA ARG A 175 13.30 6.53 -7.27
C ARG A 175 14.09 6.49 -5.96
N GLN A 176 14.13 7.58 -5.21
CA GLN A 176 14.79 7.63 -3.90
C GLN A 176 14.11 6.71 -2.89
N ALA A 177 12.79 6.68 -2.85
CA ALA A 177 12.01 5.82 -1.95
C ALA A 177 12.24 4.34 -2.26
N GLU A 178 12.08 3.94 -3.53
CA GLU A 178 12.25 2.55 -3.98
C GLU A 178 13.70 2.08 -3.94
N GLY A 179 14.64 2.93 -4.37
CA GLY A 179 16.08 2.62 -4.40
C GLY A 179 16.83 2.90 -3.11
N ALA A 180 16.17 3.43 -2.07
CA ALA A 180 16.79 3.86 -0.83
C ALA A 180 18.05 4.73 -1.07
N SER A 181 17.88 5.78 -1.86
CA SER A 181 18.96 6.64 -2.37
C SER A 181 18.76 8.14 -2.07
N CYS A 182 18.01 8.49 -1.01
CA CYS A 182 17.85 9.86 -0.57
C CYS A 182 19.16 10.41 0.05
N PRO A 183 19.28 11.74 0.28
CA PRO A 183 20.50 12.34 0.84
C PRO A 183 20.89 11.84 2.24
N SER A 184 19.96 11.24 3.01
CA SER A 184 20.24 10.71 4.34
C SER A 184 20.61 9.23 4.33
N ALA A 185 21.84 8.88 4.69
CA ALA A 185 22.28 7.50 4.84
C ALA A 185 21.49 6.73 5.93
N ARG A 186 21.05 7.44 6.99
CA ARG A 186 20.24 6.88 8.07
C ARG A 186 18.83 6.53 7.58
N ALA A 187 18.19 7.44 6.83
CA ALA A 187 16.88 7.19 6.22
C ALA A 187 16.98 6.04 5.19
N ASN A 188 18.01 6.01 4.35
CA ASN A 188 18.23 4.93 3.39
C ASN A 188 18.35 3.55 4.04
N ALA A 189 18.92 3.47 5.23
CA ALA A 189 18.97 2.21 5.97
C ALA A 189 17.55 1.72 6.36
N VAL A 190 16.63 2.63 6.68
CA VAL A 190 15.22 2.28 6.98
C VAL A 190 14.45 1.98 5.69
N LEU A 191 14.61 2.79 4.64
CA LEU A 191 13.96 2.59 3.34
C LEU A 191 14.28 1.20 2.75
N ARG A 192 15.56 0.77 2.78
CA ARG A 192 15.92 -0.60 2.37
C ARG A 192 15.16 -1.67 3.15
N ARG A 193 14.97 -1.48 4.46
CA ARG A 193 14.23 -2.42 5.29
C ARG A 193 12.73 -2.41 4.99
N LEU A 194 12.15 -1.23 4.71
CA LEU A 194 10.76 -1.12 4.26
C LEU A 194 10.54 -1.84 2.92
N GLY A 195 11.48 -1.73 1.99
CA GLY A 195 11.45 -2.49 0.73
C GLY A 195 11.43 -4.01 0.94
N LEU A 196 12.17 -4.53 1.93
CA LEU A 196 12.13 -5.96 2.29
C LEU A 196 10.82 -6.39 2.93
N LEU A 197 10.05 -5.46 3.53
CA LEU A 197 8.70 -5.73 4.03
C LEU A 197 7.65 -5.78 2.93
N ASP A 198 8.04 -5.50 1.68
CA ASP A 198 7.16 -5.51 0.50
C ASP A 198 5.90 -4.66 0.71
N ALA A 199 6.13 -3.41 1.08
CA ALA A 199 5.09 -2.48 1.47
C ALA A 199 4.90 -1.36 0.42
N GLY A 200 4.74 -1.71 -0.87
CA GLY A 200 4.55 -0.74 -1.96
C GLY A 200 3.42 0.27 -1.72
N VAL A 201 2.46 -0.07 -0.86
CA VAL A 201 1.41 0.87 -0.40
C VAL A 201 1.96 2.08 0.38
N THR A 202 3.21 2.04 0.82
CA THR A 202 3.84 3.15 1.53
C THR A 202 4.43 4.21 0.60
N THR A 203 4.60 3.92 -0.68
CA THR A 203 5.32 4.78 -1.63
C THR A 203 4.77 6.22 -1.68
N PRO A 204 3.45 6.47 -1.72
CA PRO A 204 2.94 7.87 -1.68
C PRO A 204 3.34 8.61 -0.40
N PHE A 205 3.26 7.93 0.75
CA PHE A 205 3.71 8.50 2.01
C PHE A 205 5.21 8.80 2.00
N LEU A 206 6.03 7.85 1.51
CA LEU A 206 7.49 8.01 1.43
C LEU A 206 7.88 9.19 0.52
N MET A 207 7.25 9.31 -0.66
CA MET A 207 7.47 10.44 -1.58
C MET A 207 7.16 11.77 -0.89
N SER A 208 6.03 11.87 -0.20
CA SER A 208 5.62 13.09 0.51
C SER A 208 6.58 13.44 1.66
N ALA A 209 6.97 12.44 2.48
CA ALA A 209 7.90 12.65 3.58
C ALA A 209 9.31 13.05 3.09
N LEU A 210 9.77 12.46 1.98
CA LEU A 210 11.04 12.84 1.35
C LEU A 210 10.96 14.25 0.73
N ALA A 211 9.82 14.63 0.15
CA ALA A 211 9.61 16.00 -0.35
C ALA A 211 9.73 17.04 0.75
N SER A 212 9.09 16.79 1.91
CA SER A 212 9.19 17.68 3.08
C SER A 212 10.60 17.71 3.69
N PHE A 213 11.34 16.60 3.63
CA PHE A 213 12.73 16.55 4.06
C PHE A 213 13.65 17.37 3.12
N GLU A 214 13.53 17.20 1.80
CA GLU A 214 14.29 17.97 0.82
C GLU A 214 13.94 19.47 0.85
N GLY A 215 12.66 19.78 1.12
CA GLY A 215 12.18 21.15 1.33
C GLY A 215 12.66 21.80 2.62
N GLY A 216 13.28 21.03 3.53
CA GLY A 216 13.74 21.51 4.84
C GLY A 216 12.62 21.72 5.86
N GLU A 217 11.42 21.23 5.58
CA GLU A 217 10.25 21.29 6.47
C GLU A 217 10.40 20.34 7.66
N ILE A 218 11.05 19.20 7.44
CA ILE A 218 11.39 18.22 8.48
C ILE A 218 12.89 17.92 8.48
N GLY A 219 13.44 17.73 9.68
CA GLY A 219 14.85 17.38 9.84
C GLY A 219 15.13 15.86 9.63
N GLU A 220 16.40 15.51 9.41
CA GLU A 220 16.82 14.10 9.25
C GLU A 220 16.34 13.21 10.41
N SER A 221 16.47 13.69 11.65
CA SER A 221 16.07 12.91 12.82
C SER A 221 14.59 12.62 12.85
N GLU A 222 13.74 13.59 12.48
CA GLU A 222 12.30 13.41 12.39
C GLU A 222 11.91 12.46 11.25
N LEU A 223 12.55 12.59 10.08
CA LEU A 223 12.33 11.65 8.97
C LEU A 223 12.65 10.22 9.41
N VAL A 224 13.83 9.98 9.98
CA VAL A 224 14.26 8.65 10.41
C VAL A 224 13.32 8.09 11.47
N GLU A 225 12.90 8.89 12.44
CA GLU A 225 11.98 8.48 13.50
C GLU A 225 10.58 8.13 12.95
N ALA A 226 10.08 8.91 11.99
CA ALA A 226 8.84 8.63 11.29
C ALA A 226 8.91 7.32 10.50
N LEU A 227 9.99 7.09 9.74
CA LEU A 227 10.21 5.86 8.99
C LEU A 227 10.32 4.63 9.92
N LEU A 228 10.97 4.75 11.08
CA LEU A 228 11.04 3.68 12.08
C LEU A 228 9.66 3.36 12.68
N ALA A 229 8.82 4.37 12.91
CA ALA A 229 7.46 4.15 13.36
C ALA A 229 6.62 3.40 12.32
N VAL A 230 6.79 3.73 11.03
CA VAL A 230 6.15 3.01 9.91
C VAL A 230 6.67 1.57 9.80
N GLU A 231 7.99 1.36 9.91
CA GLU A 231 8.61 0.03 9.94
C GLU A 231 8.01 -0.84 11.07
N THR A 232 7.93 -0.28 12.27
CA THR A 232 7.32 -0.94 13.43
C THR A 232 5.84 -1.26 13.20
N TYR A 233 5.08 -0.31 12.67
CA TYR A 233 3.66 -0.47 12.35
C TYR A 233 3.43 -1.64 11.40
N LEU A 234 4.15 -1.69 10.29
CA LEU A 234 4.03 -2.75 9.28
C LEU A 234 4.46 -4.11 9.84
N PHE A 235 5.59 -4.15 10.56
CA PHE A 235 6.12 -5.40 11.08
C PHE A 235 5.22 -6.02 12.16
N ARG A 236 4.76 -5.24 13.14
CA ARG A 236 3.84 -5.73 14.17
C ARG A 236 2.55 -6.28 13.57
N ARG A 237 1.97 -5.56 12.60
CA ARG A 237 0.78 -6.00 11.86
C ARG A 237 1.03 -7.31 11.11
N TRP A 238 2.18 -7.43 10.46
CA TRP A 238 2.55 -8.66 9.77
C TRP A 238 2.68 -9.84 10.74
N VAL A 239 3.34 -9.68 11.87
CA VAL A 239 3.44 -10.72 12.91
C VAL A 239 2.05 -11.14 13.41
N CYS A 240 1.16 -10.19 13.64
CA CYS A 240 -0.21 -10.45 14.11
C CYS A 240 -1.19 -10.83 13.00
N ARG A 241 -0.74 -10.98 11.74
CA ARG A 241 -1.59 -11.32 10.58
C ARG A 241 -2.78 -10.35 10.40
N VAL A 242 -2.61 -9.09 10.77
CA VAL A 242 -3.63 -8.07 10.55
C VAL A 242 -3.81 -7.86 9.04
N PRO A 243 -5.06 -7.90 8.51
CA PRO A 243 -5.30 -7.74 7.08
C PRO A 243 -4.73 -6.45 6.49
N THR A 244 -4.25 -6.50 5.24
CA THR A 244 -3.58 -5.37 4.57
C THR A 244 -4.54 -4.42 3.85
N ASN A 245 -5.82 -4.75 3.73
CA ASN A 245 -6.82 -4.00 2.98
C ASN A 245 -7.01 -2.53 3.44
N ALA A 246 -6.69 -2.23 4.70
CA ALA A 246 -6.77 -0.86 5.22
C ALA A 246 -5.51 -0.03 4.93
N LEU A 247 -4.38 -0.65 4.54
CA LEU A 247 -3.09 0.04 4.43
C LEU A 247 -3.12 1.18 3.39
N ASN A 248 -3.79 0.99 2.25
CA ASN A 248 -3.94 2.07 1.27
C ASN A 248 -4.51 3.34 1.93
N LYS A 249 -5.63 3.20 2.67
CA LYS A 249 -6.27 4.35 3.35
C LYS A 249 -5.41 4.94 4.46
N VAL A 250 -4.58 4.14 5.11
CA VAL A 250 -3.66 4.64 6.12
C VAL A 250 -2.59 5.51 5.48
N PHE A 251 -1.92 5.02 4.44
CA PHE A 251 -0.78 5.71 3.83
C PHE A 251 -1.18 6.85 2.88
N GLU A 252 -2.40 6.85 2.33
CA GLU A 252 -2.89 8.00 1.56
C GLU A 252 -3.15 9.26 2.42
N THR A 253 -3.35 9.09 3.75
CA THR A 253 -3.65 10.21 4.66
C THR A 253 -2.56 10.50 5.70
N LEU A 254 -1.66 9.54 5.96
CA LEU A 254 -0.72 9.59 7.09
C LEU A 254 0.18 10.83 7.09
N HIS A 255 0.73 11.20 5.93
CA HIS A 255 1.57 12.38 5.80
C HIS A 255 0.79 13.66 6.15
N ARG A 256 -0.39 13.86 5.57
CA ARG A 256 -1.24 15.03 5.83
C ARG A 256 -1.71 15.11 7.29
N GLU A 257 -1.93 13.95 7.92
CA GLU A 257 -2.27 13.92 9.35
C GLU A 257 -1.08 14.36 10.20
N ALA A 258 0.15 13.99 9.83
CA ALA A 258 1.36 14.46 10.49
C ALA A 258 1.58 15.96 10.28
N GLU A 259 1.37 16.47 9.06
CA GLU A 259 1.45 17.91 8.76
C GLU A 259 0.46 18.75 9.58
N ARG A 260 -0.77 18.25 9.78
CA ARG A 260 -1.74 18.92 10.68
C ARG A 260 -1.19 19.05 12.10
N GLY A 261 -0.54 17.99 12.60
CA GLY A 261 0.11 18.06 13.91
C GLY A 261 1.27 19.06 13.94
N VAL A 262 2.02 19.19 12.85
CA VAL A 262 3.05 20.24 12.72
C VAL A 262 2.41 21.63 12.74
N ALA A 263 1.29 21.84 12.07
CA ALA A 263 0.52 23.10 12.14
C ALA A 263 0.02 23.40 13.56
N ASP A 264 -0.22 22.37 14.38
CA ASP A 264 -0.55 22.50 15.82
C ASP A 264 0.70 22.68 16.71
N GLY A 265 1.88 22.88 16.12
CA GLY A 265 3.14 23.11 16.84
C GLY A 265 3.84 21.85 17.34
N GLN A 266 3.50 20.68 16.81
CA GLN A 266 4.15 19.40 17.15
C GLN A 266 5.29 19.07 16.19
N GLY A 267 6.22 18.21 16.62
CA GLY A 267 7.18 17.60 15.71
C GLY A 267 6.50 16.59 14.78
N TYR A 268 6.97 16.51 13.53
CA TYR A 268 6.40 15.64 12.49
C TYR A 268 6.32 14.17 12.92
N ALA A 269 7.41 13.63 13.46
CA ALA A 269 7.44 12.24 13.92
C ALA A 269 6.49 11.99 15.08
N ASN A 270 6.33 12.95 16.00
CA ASN A 270 5.40 12.85 17.13
C ASN A 270 3.94 12.81 16.65
N ALA A 271 3.58 13.68 15.71
CA ALA A 271 2.25 13.72 15.10
C ALA A 271 1.95 12.45 14.29
N LEU A 272 2.93 11.95 13.52
CA LEU A 272 2.80 10.69 12.77
C LEU A 272 2.54 9.50 13.70
N LYS A 273 3.31 9.38 14.77
CA LYS A 273 3.13 8.32 15.77
C LYS A 273 1.73 8.37 16.38
N TYR A 274 1.25 9.56 16.74
CA TYR A 274 -0.12 9.75 17.22
C TYR A 274 -1.13 9.22 16.21
N SER A 275 -0.97 9.56 14.93
CA SER A 275 -1.86 9.13 13.87
C SER A 275 -1.89 7.60 13.71
N LEU A 276 -0.76 6.92 13.87
CA LEU A 276 -0.70 5.45 13.85
C LEU A 276 -1.32 4.82 15.10
N LEU A 277 -1.09 5.40 16.28
CA LEU A 277 -1.56 4.88 17.58
C LEU A 277 -3.08 4.91 17.71
N ARG A 278 -3.75 5.88 17.08
CA ARG A 278 -5.20 6.03 17.13
C ARG A 278 -5.96 5.19 16.13
N ARG A 279 -5.27 4.45 15.24
CA ARG A 279 -5.92 3.58 14.27
C ARG A 279 -6.65 2.44 14.95
N GLU A 280 -7.85 2.14 14.46
CA GLU A 280 -8.74 1.10 14.96
C GLU A 280 -9.12 0.12 13.85
N GLY A 281 -9.75 -0.98 14.21
CA GLY A 281 -10.25 -1.99 13.28
C GLY A 281 -9.14 -2.54 12.38
N ALA A 282 -9.37 -2.58 11.07
CA ALA A 282 -8.40 -3.09 10.10
C ALA A 282 -7.13 -2.24 9.96
N GLY A 283 -7.10 -1.01 10.51
CA GLY A 283 -5.94 -0.13 10.54
C GLY A 283 -5.10 -0.22 11.82
N VAL A 284 -5.49 -1.01 12.81
CA VAL A 284 -4.90 -1.04 14.15
C VAL A 284 -3.40 -1.32 14.15
N LEU A 285 -2.68 -0.69 15.06
CA LEU A 285 -1.31 -1.03 15.46
C LEU A 285 -1.38 -2.00 16.65
N PRO A 286 -0.97 -3.28 16.50
CA PRO A 286 -1.00 -4.25 17.59
C PRO A 286 -0.17 -3.81 18.79
N ARG A 287 -0.77 -3.84 19.99
CA ARG A 287 -0.11 -3.49 21.25
C ARG A 287 0.79 -4.64 21.72
N ASP A 288 1.59 -4.41 22.75
CA ASP A 288 2.61 -5.37 23.19
C ASP A 288 2.02 -6.70 23.65
N ASP A 289 0.86 -6.71 24.29
CA ASP A 289 0.16 -7.93 24.73
C ASP A 289 -0.35 -8.77 23.56
N GLU A 290 -0.92 -8.14 22.55
CA GLU A 290 -1.35 -8.80 21.30
C GLU A 290 -0.15 -9.28 20.50
N PHE A 291 0.85 -8.41 20.32
CA PHE A 291 2.09 -8.70 19.60
C PHE A 291 2.80 -9.90 20.24
N ARG A 292 2.84 -9.97 21.59
CA ARG A 292 3.41 -11.10 22.36
C ARG A 292 2.69 -12.40 22.03
N ARG A 293 1.36 -12.42 22.14
CA ARG A 293 0.54 -13.62 21.86
C ARG A 293 0.75 -14.13 20.43
N CYS A 294 0.81 -13.20 19.47
CA CYS A 294 1.07 -13.56 18.08
C CYS A 294 2.48 -14.10 17.86
N PHE A 295 3.47 -13.47 18.48
CA PHE A 295 4.88 -13.86 18.39
C PHE A 295 5.13 -15.28 18.93
N GLU A 296 4.52 -15.66 20.03
CA GLU A 296 4.78 -16.93 20.71
C GLU A 296 4.53 -18.15 19.83
N TRP A 297 3.47 -18.12 19.04
CA TRP A 297 2.97 -19.28 18.31
C TRP A 297 2.99 -19.12 16.79
N ARG A 298 3.56 -18.03 16.29
CA ARG A 298 3.67 -17.82 14.87
C ARG A 298 4.64 -18.82 14.25
N ASP A 299 4.22 -19.40 13.12
CA ASP A 299 5.12 -20.10 12.20
C ASP A 299 6.00 -19.05 11.52
N PHE A 300 7.32 -19.05 11.84
CA PHE A 300 8.34 -18.20 11.26
C PHE A 300 9.21 -18.93 10.24
N TYR A 301 8.92 -20.18 9.97
CA TYR A 301 9.61 -20.94 8.92
C TYR A 301 8.92 -20.79 7.57
N HIS A 302 7.60 -21.03 7.50
CA HIS A 302 6.82 -20.90 6.28
C HIS A 302 6.36 -19.45 6.08
N ILE A 303 7.33 -18.55 5.99
CA ILE A 303 7.12 -17.15 5.68
C ILE A 303 7.73 -16.82 4.32
N ASP A 304 7.07 -15.90 3.61
CA ASP A 304 7.47 -15.42 2.30
C ASP A 304 8.81 -14.65 2.31
N ARG A 305 9.00 -13.76 1.35
CA ARG A 305 10.18 -12.92 1.21
C ARG A 305 10.53 -12.10 2.48
N LYS A 306 9.57 -11.91 3.40
CA LYS A 306 9.81 -11.20 4.68
C LYS A 306 10.77 -11.92 5.62
N ARG A 307 11.10 -13.19 5.33
CA ARG A 307 12.21 -13.90 6.00
C ARG A 307 13.53 -13.13 5.88
N LEU A 308 13.79 -12.50 4.73
CA LEU A 308 15.01 -11.71 4.49
C LEU A 308 15.10 -10.55 5.50
N TYR A 309 14.01 -9.82 5.64
CA TYR A 309 13.90 -8.75 6.63
C TYR A 309 14.05 -9.25 8.06
N LEU A 310 13.28 -10.27 8.45
CA LEU A 310 13.24 -10.78 9.82
C LEU A 310 14.63 -11.23 10.28
N TYR A 311 15.27 -12.11 9.51
CA TYR A 311 16.55 -12.69 9.90
C TYR A 311 17.70 -11.68 9.80
N ASP A 312 17.67 -10.73 8.85
CA ASP A 312 18.62 -9.61 8.85
C ASP A 312 18.49 -8.77 10.11
N ARG A 313 17.26 -8.42 10.52
CA ARG A 313 17.03 -7.64 11.75
C ARG A 313 17.43 -8.41 13.00
N LEU A 314 17.17 -9.70 13.07
CA LEU A 314 17.55 -10.53 14.20
C LEU A 314 19.07 -10.77 14.28
N GLU A 315 19.75 -10.95 13.17
CA GLU A 315 21.20 -11.15 13.16
C GLU A 315 21.95 -9.84 13.42
N ASN A 316 21.63 -8.81 12.63
CA ASN A 316 22.37 -7.55 12.63
C ASN A 316 21.86 -6.55 13.69
N GLY A 317 20.53 -6.41 13.88
CA GLY A 317 19.97 -5.38 14.75
C GLY A 317 20.53 -4.00 14.42
N ASP A 318 21.09 -3.34 15.45
CA ASP A 318 21.74 -2.03 15.34
C ASP A 318 23.28 -2.17 15.34
N SER A 319 23.81 -3.36 15.10
CA SER A 319 25.27 -3.60 15.08
C SER A 319 25.95 -2.89 13.92
N VAL A 320 27.12 -2.34 14.20
CA VAL A 320 28.03 -1.76 13.19
C VAL A 320 28.70 -2.89 12.38
N GLU A 321 29.01 -4.01 13.04
CA GLU A 321 29.56 -5.22 12.41
C GLU A 321 28.39 -6.03 11.83
N ARG A 322 28.13 -5.87 10.55
CA ARG A 322 26.99 -6.47 9.87
C ARG A 322 27.42 -7.61 8.97
N VAL A 323 26.60 -8.67 8.95
CA VAL A 323 26.66 -9.76 7.98
C VAL A 323 25.65 -9.47 6.86
N ASN A 324 26.01 -9.78 5.62
CA ASN A 324 25.09 -9.66 4.48
C ASN A 324 24.06 -10.80 4.48
N VAL A 325 23.19 -10.82 5.50
CA VAL A 325 22.18 -11.89 5.66
C VAL A 325 21.23 -11.94 4.48
N VAL A 326 20.80 -10.78 3.96
CA VAL A 326 19.86 -10.71 2.84
C VAL A 326 20.44 -11.40 1.61
N GLY A 327 21.62 -10.97 1.14
CA GLY A 327 22.24 -11.56 -0.04
C GLY A 327 22.54 -13.05 0.14
N MET A 328 23.02 -13.45 1.33
CA MET A 328 23.32 -14.85 1.63
C MET A 328 22.07 -15.75 1.74
N LEU A 329 20.91 -15.20 2.08
CA LEU A 329 19.63 -15.93 2.03
C LEU A 329 19.06 -15.98 0.60
N GLU A 330 19.32 -14.95 -0.22
CA GLU A 330 18.86 -14.91 -1.63
C GLU A 330 19.66 -15.88 -2.51
N ASP A 331 20.97 -15.97 -2.32
CA ASP A 331 21.84 -16.87 -3.08
C ASP A 331 21.90 -18.31 -2.50
N GLY A 332 21.25 -18.56 -1.34
CA GLY A 332 21.20 -19.86 -0.69
C GLY A 332 22.47 -20.22 0.11
N THR A 333 23.44 -19.32 0.25
CA THR A 333 24.62 -19.51 1.11
C THR A 333 24.22 -19.67 2.58
N LEU A 334 23.18 -18.94 3.02
CA LEU A 334 22.50 -19.16 4.29
C LEU A 334 21.10 -19.72 4.07
N THR A 335 20.68 -20.54 4.99
CA THR A 335 19.30 -21.06 5.06
C THR A 335 18.79 -21.00 6.49
N VAL A 336 17.47 -21.06 6.66
CA VAL A 336 16.83 -21.19 7.97
C VAL A 336 16.93 -22.65 8.42
N GLU A 337 17.52 -22.89 9.57
CA GLU A 337 17.75 -24.19 10.18
C GLU A 337 16.79 -24.42 11.35
N HIS A 338 16.24 -25.63 11.43
CA HIS A 338 15.54 -26.14 12.58
C HIS A 338 16.54 -26.76 13.55
N ILE A 339 16.71 -26.18 14.73
CA ILE A 339 17.63 -26.72 15.75
C ILE A 339 17.10 -28.08 16.21
N MET A 340 15.89 -28.17 16.70
CA MET A 340 15.10 -29.40 16.83
C MET A 340 14.49 -29.69 15.45
N PRO A 341 14.80 -30.82 14.79
CA PRO A 341 14.49 -31.04 13.39
C PRO A 341 12.99 -31.21 13.13
N GLN A 342 12.56 -30.98 11.87
CA GLN A 342 11.17 -31.17 11.44
C GLN A 342 10.66 -32.61 11.59
N THR A 343 11.58 -33.60 11.56
CA THR A 343 11.27 -35.01 11.79
C THR A 343 12.18 -35.54 12.87
N LEU A 344 11.59 -35.95 13.99
CA LEU A 344 12.35 -36.50 15.11
C LEU A 344 12.91 -37.89 14.79
N SER A 345 14.25 -38.02 14.81
CA SER A 345 14.92 -39.33 14.76
C SER A 345 14.68 -40.09 16.07
N PRO A 346 14.89 -41.42 16.12
CA PRO A 346 14.81 -42.19 17.36
C PRO A 346 15.71 -41.63 18.47
N GLN A 347 16.86 -41.09 18.11
CA GLN A 347 17.78 -40.46 19.08
C GLN A 347 17.21 -39.16 19.63
N TRP A 348 16.61 -38.30 18.79
CA TRP A 348 15.91 -37.11 19.26
C TRP A 348 14.75 -37.44 20.19
N ARG A 349 13.95 -38.48 19.86
CA ARG A 349 12.87 -38.95 20.73
C ARG A 349 13.39 -39.42 22.10
N HIS A 350 14.54 -40.08 22.12
CA HIS A 350 15.19 -40.51 23.37
C HIS A 350 15.68 -39.30 24.18
N GLU A 351 16.31 -38.32 23.55
CA GLU A 351 16.83 -37.13 24.24
C GLU A 351 15.71 -36.21 24.79
N LEU A 352 14.61 -36.10 24.07
CA LEU A 352 13.44 -35.33 24.50
C LEU A 352 12.61 -36.05 25.55
N GLY A 353 12.60 -37.39 25.58
CA GLY A 353 11.80 -38.18 26.50
C GLY A 353 10.32 -37.87 26.41
N GLU A 354 9.68 -37.43 27.48
CA GLU A 354 8.25 -37.09 27.52
C GLU A 354 7.91 -35.87 26.60
N GLU A 355 8.89 -35.00 26.31
CA GLU A 355 8.71 -33.86 25.36
C GLU A 355 8.65 -34.30 23.89
N ALA A 356 8.88 -35.59 23.59
CA ALA A 356 8.87 -36.13 22.22
C ALA A 356 7.45 -36.42 21.67
N ASP A 357 6.43 -35.87 22.28
CA ASP A 357 5.05 -35.92 21.81
C ASP A 357 4.91 -35.18 20.48
N ASP A 358 4.18 -35.78 19.53
CA ASP A 358 4.08 -35.23 18.17
C ASP A 358 3.27 -33.94 18.12
N GLU A 359 2.28 -33.71 18.99
CA GLU A 359 1.51 -32.47 19.07
C GLU A 359 2.37 -31.35 19.66
N VAL A 360 3.12 -31.66 20.73
CA VAL A 360 4.08 -30.73 21.32
C VAL A 360 5.15 -30.36 20.29
N HIS A 361 5.75 -31.32 19.62
CA HIS A 361 6.73 -31.07 18.57
C HIS A 361 6.18 -30.15 17.47
N ALA A 362 4.99 -30.44 16.95
CA ALA A 362 4.34 -29.64 15.92
C ALA A 362 4.07 -28.18 16.36
N ALA A 363 3.78 -27.97 17.65
CA ALA A 363 3.55 -26.63 18.20
C ALA A 363 4.84 -25.78 18.26
N TYR A 364 6.00 -26.40 18.48
CA TYR A 364 7.26 -25.67 18.71
C TYR A 364 8.19 -25.63 17.50
N VAL A 365 8.14 -26.60 16.59
CA VAL A 365 9.13 -26.81 15.53
C VAL A 365 9.35 -25.58 14.66
N ASN A 366 8.30 -24.86 14.28
CA ASN A 366 8.36 -23.68 13.41
C ASN A 366 8.35 -22.34 14.15
N THR A 367 8.39 -22.36 15.49
CA THR A 367 8.47 -21.11 16.26
C THR A 367 9.87 -20.52 16.19
N ILE A 368 9.97 -19.20 16.37
CA ILE A 368 11.26 -18.48 16.28
C ILE A 368 12.29 -18.98 17.29
N GLY A 369 11.82 -19.54 18.42
CA GLY A 369 12.68 -20.14 19.45
C GLY A 369 13.50 -21.31 18.92
N ASN A 370 12.98 -22.07 17.97
CA ASN A 370 13.62 -23.25 17.38
C ASN A 370 14.36 -22.97 16.05
N LEU A 371 14.29 -21.74 15.53
CA LEU A 371 14.85 -21.41 14.20
C LEU A 371 16.14 -20.59 14.32
N THR A 372 17.11 -20.90 13.47
CA THR A 372 18.38 -20.14 13.37
C THR A 372 18.83 -20.07 11.92
N LEU A 373 19.99 -19.46 11.66
CA LEU A 373 20.61 -19.39 10.34
C LEU A 373 21.84 -20.28 10.28
N THR A 374 22.05 -20.96 9.16
CA THR A 374 23.27 -21.71 8.88
C THR A 374 23.55 -21.82 7.40
N GLY A 375 24.81 -21.96 7.01
CA GLY A 375 25.26 -22.39 5.68
C GLY A 375 25.40 -23.93 5.57
N TYR A 376 25.18 -24.68 6.63
CA TYR A 376 25.48 -26.11 6.71
C TYR A 376 24.23 -26.98 6.96
N ASN A 377 23.06 -26.50 6.58
CA ASN A 377 21.75 -27.15 6.84
C ASN A 377 21.71 -28.61 6.35
N SER A 378 22.19 -28.88 5.14
CA SER A 378 22.25 -30.24 4.59
C SER A 378 23.12 -31.20 5.42
N GLN A 379 24.14 -30.67 6.10
CA GLN A 379 25.04 -31.44 6.96
C GLN A 379 24.45 -31.64 8.37
N TYR A 380 23.59 -30.71 8.83
CA TYR A 380 22.94 -30.80 10.12
C TYR A 380 21.80 -31.81 10.10
N SER A 381 20.94 -31.75 9.09
CA SER A 381 19.84 -32.71 8.88
C SER A 381 19.11 -33.04 10.22
N ASN A 382 18.79 -34.30 10.47
CA ASN A 382 18.18 -34.80 11.71
C ASN A 382 19.20 -35.27 12.75
N ASN A 383 20.46 -34.80 12.65
CA ASN A 383 21.50 -35.17 13.61
C ASN A 383 21.15 -34.68 15.02
N PRO A 384 21.62 -35.37 16.07
CA PRO A 384 21.47 -34.95 17.46
C PRO A 384 21.98 -33.53 17.70
N PHE A 385 21.46 -32.87 18.74
CA PHE A 385 21.86 -31.50 19.03
C PHE A 385 23.35 -31.36 19.31
N ALA A 386 23.94 -32.29 20.07
CA ALA A 386 25.40 -32.28 20.36
C ALA A 386 26.24 -32.33 19.08
N ASP A 387 25.82 -33.14 18.09
CA ASP A 387 26.52 -33.24 16.82
C ASP A 387 26.41 -31.95 16.01
N LYS A 388 25.21 -31.35 15.93
CA LYS A 388 25.01 -30.04 15.27
C LYS A 388 25.80 -28.92 15.93
N ARG A 389 25.95 -28.99 17.27
CA ARG A 389 26.70 -28.02 18.05
C ARG A 389 28.19 -28.12 17.89
N ASP A 390 28.75 -29.36 18.07
CA ASP A 390 30.16 -29.60 18.34
C ASP A 390 30.97 -30.06 17.13
N ARG A 391 30.32 -30.42 16.02
CA ARG A 391 31.02 -30.80 14.78
C ARG A 391 31.80 -29.63 14.21
N GLU A 392 32.76 -29.93 13.33
CA GLU A 392 33.39 -28.93 12.47
C GLU A 392 32.34 -28.16 11.67
N SER A 393 32.39 -26.85 11.67
CA SER A 393 31.36 -25.96 11.12
C SER A 393 30.01 -26.05 11.82
N GLY A 394 29.96 -26.53 13.06
CA GLY A 394 28.78 -26.57 13.91
C GLY A 394 28.41 -25.20 14.51
N PHE A 395 27.43 -25.19 15.39
CA PHE A 395 26.96 -23.93 16.01
C PHE A 395 28.07 -23.22 16.80
N ARG A 396 29.06 -23.97 17.35
CA ARG A 396 30.20 -23.39 18.07
C ARG A 396 31.15 -22.61 17.16
N ASP A 397 31.32 -23.05 15.92
CA ASP A 397 32.21 -22.42 14.94
C ASP A 397 31.50 -21.30 14.17
N SER A 398 30.19 -21.13 14.36
CA SER A 398 29.39 -20.15 13.61
C SER A 398 29.78 -18.71 13.95
N GLY A 399 30.00 -17.88 12.93
CA GLY A 399 30.14 -16.44 13.06
C GLY A 399 28.84 -15.69 13.33
N LEU A 400 27.69 -16.37 13.14
CA LEU A 400 26.38 -15.77 13.27
C LEU A 400 25.96 -15.68 14.74
N ARG A 401 25.47 -14.50 15.16
CA ARG A 401 25.00 -14.25 16.55
C ARG A 401 23.87 -15.16 16.94
N LEU A 402 22.91 -15.40 16.03
CA LEU A 402 21.77 -16.28 16.26
C LEU A 402 22.19 -17.72 16.56
N SER A 403 23.20 -18.22 15.86
CA SER A 403 23.70 -19.59 16.02
C SER A 403 24.65 -19.74 17.21
N ARG A 404 25.50 -18.73 17.47
CA ARG A 404 26.38 -18.72 18.65
C ARG A 404 25.61 -18.77 19.97
N ALA A 405 24.45 -18.13 20.03
CA ALA A 405 23.58 -18.20 21.20
C ALA A 405 23.04 -19.62 21.46
N VAL A 406 22.85 -20.41 20.40
CA VAL A 406 22.44 -21.83 20.47
C VAL A 406 23.58 -22.70 20.99
N ALA A 407 24.81 -22.42 20.57
CA ALA A 407 26.01 -23.18 20.99
C ALA A 407 26.30 -23.13 22.50
N LEU A 408 25.71 -22.18 23.21
CA LEU A 408 25.85 -22.06 24.68
C LEU A 408 24.98 -23.07 25.45
N CYS A 409 24.07 -23.77 24.78
CA CYS A 409 23.22 -24.77 25.42
C CYS A 409 23.88 -26.14 25.43
N ASP A 410 23.72 -26.90 26.51
CA ASP A 410 24.22 -28.27 26.62
C ASP A 410 23.27 -29.30 26.02
N ARG A 411 21.97 -29.01 26.02
CA ARG A 411 20.90 -29.80 25.42
C ARG A 411 19.95 -28.88 24.67
N TRP A 412 19.07 -29.47 23.86
CA TRP A 412 18.03 -28.75 23.16
C TRP A 412 16.69 -29.48 23.28
N GLY A 413 15.71 -28.85 23.91
CA GLY A 413 14.37 -29.33 24.12
C GLY A 413 13.41 -28.14 24.23
N ILE A 414 12.20 -28.41 24.68
CA ILE A 414 11.13 -27.41 24.79
C ILE A 414 11.55 -26.25 25.70
N ARG A 415 12.19 -26.58 26.81
CA ARG A 415 12.67 -25.57 27.78
C ARG A 415 13.67 -24.60 27.13
N GLU A 416 14.65 -25.10 26.39
CA GLU A 416 15.67 -24.27 25.74
C GLU A 416 15.06 -23.44 24.62
N ILE A 417 14.05 -23.97 23.89
CA ILE A 417 13.27 -23.23 22.89
C ILE A 417 12.53 -22.07 23.56
N GLU A 418 11.87 -22.30 24.69
CA GLU A 418 11.14 -21.26 25.42
C GLU A 418 12.06 -20.19 25.99
N GLU A 419 13.17 -20.58 26.63
CA GLU A 419 14.16 -19.63 27.13
C GLU A 419 14.76 -18.77 26.02
N ARG A 420 15.01 -19.36 24.85
CA ARG A 420 15.48 -18.62 23.69
C ARG A 420 14.39 -17.71 23.11
N ARG A 421 13.13 -18.17 23.09
CA ARG A 421 11.98 -17.36 22.70
C ARG A 421 11.85 -16.10 23.56
N GLU A 422 12.05 -16.21 24.88
CA GLU A 422 12.04 -15.06 25.80
C GLU A 422 13.16 -14.06 25.49
N ARG A 423 14.38 -14.56 25.24
CA ARG A 423 15.50 -13.67 24.81
C ARG A 423 15.21 -12.99 23.49
N LEU A 424 14.62 -13.70 22.53
CA LEU A 424 14.24 -13.13 21.24
C LEU A 424 13.07 -12.15 21.39
N TRP A 425 12.11 -12.41 22.29
CA TRP A 425 11.04 -11.46 22.60
C TRP A 425 11.59 -10.11 23.07
N SER A 426 12.50 -10.13 24.02
CA SER A 426 13.16 -8.89 24.49
C SER A 426 13.86 -8.14 23.33
N ARG A 427 14.43 -8.88 22.38
CA ARG A 427 15.03 -8.31 21.16
C ARG A 427 13.96 -7.77 20.21
N PHE A 428 12.82 -8.43 20.05
CA PHE A 428 11.69 -7.96 19.26
C PHE A 428 11.17 -6.62 19.79
N LEU A 429 10.97 -6.48 21.08
CA LEU A 429 10.53 -5.23 21.70
C LEU A 429 11.55 -4.10 21.47
N LYS A 430 12.83 -4.40 21.51
CA LYS A 430 13.88 -3.40 21.23
C LYS A 430 13.91 -2.98 19.75
N LEU A 431 13.73 -3.93 18.83
CA LEU A 431 13.81 -3.67 17.39
C LEU A 431 12.53 -3.01 16.85
N TRP A 432 11.39 -3.33 17.44
CA TRP A 432 10.07 -2.82 17.05
C TRP A 432 9.28 -2.34 18.28
N PRO A 433 9.79 -1.31 18.97
CA PRO A 433 9.14 -0.78 20.17
C PRO A 433 7.76 -0.22 19.84
N MET A 434 6.84 -0.25 20.81
CA MET A 434 5.58 0.48 20.64
C MET A 434 5.90 1.97 20.50
N PRO A 435 5.45 2.65 19.44
CA PRO A 435 5.64 4.08 19.32
C PRO A 435 4.95 4.82 20.47
N GLU A 436 5.58 5.89 20.94
CA GLU A 436 5.00 6.79 21.93
C GLU A 436 4.79 8.16 21.32
N SER A 437 3.68 8.81 21.66
CA SER A 437 3.40 10.18 21.27
C SER A 437 2.86 10.97 22.44
N THR A 438 3.36 12.18 22.59
CA THR A 438 2.87 13.19 23.56
C THR A 438 1.85 14.13 22.93
N TYR A 439 1.58 13.99 21.62
CA TYR A 439 0.63 14.82 20.91
C TYR A 439 -0.80 14.49 21.36
N ALA A 440 -1.48 15.49 21.83
CA ALA A 440 -2.92 15.47 22.10
C ALA A 440 -3.50 16.67 21.35
N PRO A 441 -4.06 16.47 20.14
CA PRO A 441 -4.72 17.56 19.43
C PRO A 441 -5.80 18.14 20.34
N ALA A 442 -5.91 19.47 20.38
CA ALA A 442 -7.09 20.09 20.95
C ALA A 442 -8.30 19.41 20.32
N GLU A 443 -9.24 18.91 21.13
CA GLU A 443 -10.47 18.35 20.56
C GLU A 443 -10.98 19.37 19.56
N ALA A 444 -11.01 19.02 18.30
CA ALA A 444 -11.57 19.87 17.26
C ALA A 444 -12.93 20.30 17.77
N ALA A 445 -13.16 21.60 17.90
CA ALA A 445 -14.40 22.13 18.41
C ALA A 445 -15.51 21.39 17.66
N ARG A 446 -16.29 20.60 18.39
CA ARG A 446 -17.33 19.76 17.81
C ARG A 446 -18.33 20.74 17.25
N GLU A 447 -18.27 20.98 15.95
CA GLU A 447 -19.24 21.83 15.30
C GLU A 447 -20.57 21.10 15.33
N SER A 448 -21.53 21.68 16.04
CA SER A 448 -22.89 21.21 16.08
C SER A 448 -23.69 21.92 15.01
N HIS A 449 -24.20 21.17 14.05
CA HIS A 449 -25.01 21.69 12.95
C HIS A 449 -26.44 21.21 13.10
N ALA A 450 -27.38 22.15 13.07
CA ALA A 450 -28.78 21.84 13.08
C ALA A 450 -29.24 21.21 11.74
N LEU A 451 -30.29 20.41 11.78
CA LEU A 451 -30.82 19.73 10.59
C LEU A 451 -31.36 20.73 9.54
N ASP A 452 -31.81 21.91 9.98
CA ASP A 452 -32.39 22.99 9.15
C ASP A 452 -31.35 23.87 8.45
N GLY A 453 -30.08 23.83 8.90
CA GLY A 453 -29.03 24.77 8.49
C GLY A 453 -28.49 24.63 7.05
N GLY A 454 -29.09 23.79 6.21
CA GLY A 454 -28.57 23.55 4.84
C GLY A 454 -27.17 22.91 4.81
N PHE A 455 -26.65 22.48 5.95
CA PHE A 455 -25.34 21.88 6.06
C PHE A 455 -25.28 20.51 5.39
N GLU A 456 -24.20 20.27 4.63
CA GLU A 456 -23.98 19.00 3.91
C GLU A 456 -23.21 18.02 4.81
N PHE A 457 -23.90 16.97 5.25
CA PHE A 457 -23.34 15.95 6.15
C PHE A 457 -22.62 14.80 5.42
N THR A 458 -22.67 14.79 4.08
CA THR A 458 -22.07 13.71 3.28
C THR A 458 -20.55 13.68 3.42
N GLY A 459 -20.01 12.49 3.68
CA GLY A 459 -18.57 12.30 3.88
C GLY A 459 -18.06 12.60 5.28
N LEU A 460 -18.88 13.20 6.16
CA LEU A 460 -18.52 13.49 7.55
C LEU A 460 -18.85 12.33 8.48
N LYS A 461 -18.10 12.22 9.58
CA LYS A 461 -18.36 11.26 10.67
C LYS A 461 -19.15 11.95 11.76
N VAL A 462 -20.28 11.36 12.15
CA VAL A 462 -21.06 11.84 13.31
C VAL A 462 -20.40 11.34 14.60
N SER A 463 -20.37 12.22 15.62
CA SER A 463 -19.85 11.89 16.97
C SER A 463 -20.92 12.00 18.05
N ALA A 464 -21.97 12.79 17.81
CA ALA A 464 -23.15 12.83 18.64
C ALA A 464 -24.36 13.34 17.83
N CYS A 465 -25.55 13.04 18.32
CA CYS A 465 -26.79 13.67 17.85
C CYS A 465 -27.57 14.19 19.04
N SER A 466 -28.41 15.18 18.81
CA SER A 466 -29.32 15.68 19.86
C SER A 466 -30.72 15.96 19.32
N LEU A 467 -31.70 15.85 20.22
CA LEU A 467 -33.08 16.23 20.01
C LEU A 467 -33.49 17.09 21.20
N ARG A 468 -33.85 18.36 20.94
CA ARG A 468 -34.25 19.36 21.97
C ARG A 468 -33.29 19.43 23.15
N GLY A 469 -31.97 19.34 22.88
CA GLY A 469 -30.92 19.38 23.87
C GLY A 469 -30.63 18.05 24.59
N GLU A 470 -31.47 17.01 24.46
CA GLU A 470 -31.07 15.66 24.86
C GLU A 470 -30.04 15.13 23.88
N ARG A 471 -28.84 14.83 24.37
CA ARG A 471 -27.66 14.47 23.58
C ARG A 471 -27.33 13.01 23.73
N ALA A 472 -27.01 12.32 22.64
CA ALA A 472 -26.44 10.98 22.63
C ALA A 472 -25.14 10.94 21.85
N ALA A 473 -24.11 10.32 22.44
CA ALA A 473 -22.89 10.00 21.71
C ALA A 473 -23.17 8.83 20.76
N VAL A 474 -22.77 8.96 19.50
CA VAL A 474 -22.96 7.96 18.44
C VAL A 474 -21.70 7.90 17.57
N GLY A 475 -21.35 6.71 17.09
CA GLY A 475 -20.18 6.51 16.24
C GLY A 475 -20.50 6.44 14.75
N THR A 476 -21.77 6.24 14.40
CA THR A 476 -22.23 6.07 13.02
C THR A 476 -23.56 6.78 12.76
N TRP A 477 -23.78 7.13 11.50
CA TRP A 477 -25.09 7.68 11.07
C TRP A 477 -26.25 6.69 11.26
N VAL A 478 -25.99 5.39 11.26
CA VAL A 478 -27.00 4.36 11.57
C VAL A 478 -27.39 4.41 13.05
N GLU A 479 -26.43 4.53 13.94
CA GLU A 479 -26.69 4.71 15.38
C GLU A 479 -27.45 6.01 15.67
N ALA A 480 -27.08 7.10 14.97
CA ALA A 480 -27.84 8.36 15.09
C ALA A 480 -29.31 8.19 14.68
N MET A 481 -29.58 7.54 13.54
CA MET A 481 -30.96 7.26 13.11
C MET A 481 -31.70 6.32 14.08
N ARG A 482 -31.00 5.32 14.63
CA ARG A 482 -31.56 4.39 15.63
C ARG A 482 -31.94 5.09 16.93
N TRP A 483 -31.23 6.13 17.28
CA TRP A 483 -31.51 6.91 18.47
C TRP A 483 -32.61 7.96 18.23
N LEU A 484 -32.59 8.64 17.08
CA LEU A 484 -33.52 9.74 16.74
C LEU A 484 -34.90 9.25 16.35
N LEU A 485 -35.03 8.29 15.42
CA LEU A 485 -36.31 7.92 14.84
C LEU A 485 -37.35 7.44 15.86
N PRO A 486 -37.00 6.60 16.87
CA PRO A 486 -37.98 6.24 17.93
C PRO A 486 -38.43 7.44 18.76
N ARG A 487 -37.57 8.44 18.97
CA ARG A 487 -37.88 9.64 19.72
C ARG A 487 -38.79 10.57 18.92
N VAL A 488 -38.47 10.77 17.65
CA VAL A 488 -39.36 11.54 16.72
C VAL A 488 -40.72 10.85 16.58
N TYR A 489 -40.76 9.52 16.55
CA TYR A 489 -42.02 8.76 16.57
C TYR A 489 -42.82 9.01 17.86
N ALA A 490 -42.15 9.06 19.00
CA ALA A 490 -42.83 9.25 20.29
C ALA A 490 -43.44 10.63 20.46
N GLU A 491 -42.98 11.66 19.74
CA GLU A 491 -43.57 13.02 19.76
C GLU A 491 -44.97 13.06 19.15
N ASP A 492 -45.18 12.42 17.99
CA ASP A 492 -46.51 12.23 17.39
C ASP A 492 -46.53 10.94 16.56
N PRO A 493 -46.96 9.82 17.19
CA PRO A 493 -47.06 8.52 16.50
C PRO A 493 -48.00 8.49 15.31
N ARG A 494 -49.05 9.33 15.33
CA ARG A 494 -50.05 9.39 14.24
C ARG A 494 -49.49 10.13 13.02
N ALA A 495 -48.94 11.31 13.23
CA ALA A 495 -48.30 12.09 12.17
C ALA A 495 -47.12 11.37 11.55
N PHE A 496 -46.26 10.77 12.38
CA PHE A 496 -45.14 9.96 11.93
C PHE A 496 -45.59 8.77 11.05
N ARG A 497 -46.56 8.00 11.52
CA ARG A 497 -47.13 6.89 10.74
C ARG A 497 -47.68 7.37 9.40
N ALA A 498 -48.48 8.44 9.41
CA ALA A 498 -49.02 9.02 8.18
C ALA A 498 -47.93 9.50 7.21
N ALA A 499 -46.85 10.07 7.74
CA ALA A 499 -45.70 10.50 6.95
C ALA A 499 -45.02 9.31 6.21
N VAL A 500 -44.80 8.19 6.91
CA VAL A 500 -44.01 7.06 6.36
C VAL A 500 -44.86 6.07 5.56
N THR A 501 -46.16 5.92 5.84
CA THR A 501 -47.07 5.01 5.11
C THR A 501 -47.82 5.67 3.93
N GLY A 502 -47.73 6.98 3.79
CA GLY A 502 -48.43 7.75 2.74
C GLY A 502 -47.82 7.65 1.33
N GLY A 503 -46.96 6.67 1.06
CA GLY A 503 -46.38 6.39 -0.26
C GLY A 503 -45.34 7.41 -0.76
N ARG A 504 -44.86 8.31 0.09
CA ARG A 504 -43.90 9.38 -0.24
C ARG A 504 -42.43 8.99 -0.01
N PHE A 505 -42.20 7.90 0.69
CA PHE A 505 -40.87 7.29 0.86
C PHE A 505 -40.80 6.01 0.04
N PRO A 506 -39.64 5.71 -0.55
CA PRO A 506 -39.45 4.41 -1.17
C PRO A 506 -39.75 3.29 -0.17
N SER A 507 -40.51 2.28 -0.60
CA SER A 507 -40.91 1.12 0.23
C SER A 507 -39.70 0.36 0.82
N ARG A 508 -38.52 0.57 0.27
CA ARG A 508 -37.24 0.00 0.76
C ARG A 508 -36.78 0.64 2.08
N TYR A 509 -37.26 1.82 2.45
CA TYR A 509 -36.78 2.51 3.67
C TYR A 509 -37.68 2.23 4.89
N PHE A 510 -38.99 2.14 4.69
CA PHE A 510 -39.94 1.88 5.77
C PHE A 510 -40.81 0.68 5.43
N SER A 511 -41.11 -0.13 6.47
CA SER A 511 -41.98 -1.30 6.36
C SER A 511 -42.84 -1.43 7.62
N THR A 512 -44.00 -2.06 7.49
CA THR A 512 -44.84 -2.52 8.60
C THR A 512 -44.54 -3.98 8.97
N GLU A 513 -43.60 -4.63 8.23
CA GLU A 513 -43.11 -5.97 8.51
C GLU A 513 -41.61 -5.90 8.86
N PRO A 514 -41.09 -6.84 9.67
CA PRO A 514 -39.68 -6.89 10.03
C PRO A 514 -38.76 -6.87 8.80
N LEU A 515 -37.77 -6.00 8.80
CA LEU A 515 -36.73 -5.91 7.77
C LEU A 515 -35.44 -6.56 8.27
N GLY A 516 -34.86 -7.47 7.50
CA GLY A 516 -33.70 -8.30 7.90
C GLY A 516 -32.48 -7.51 8.36
N TYR A 517 -32.26 -6.29 7.82
CA TYR A 517 -31.16 -5.39 8.21
C TYR A 517 -31.66 -4.08 8.86
N GLY A 518 -32.95 -4.03 9.21
CA GLY A 518 -33.60 -2.87 9.79
C GLY A 518 -33.70 -2.92 11.31
N PHE A 519 -34.27 -1.86 11.87
CA PHE A 519 -34.67 -1.82 13.27
C PHE A 519 -36.09 -1.27 13.41
N GLU A 520 -36.79 -1.70 14.46
CA GLU A 520 -38.10 -1.18 14.77
C GLU A 520 -38.03 0.22 15.40
N ILE A 521 -38.81 1.16 14.86
CA ILE A 521 -38.92 2.52 15.38
C ILE A 521 -39.92 2.56 16.51
N GLY A 522 -41.09 1.91 16.33
CA GLY A 522 -42.21 1.85 17.24
C GLY A 522 -43.50 1.57 16.50
N GLY A 523 -44.50 0.97 17.23
CA GLY A 523 -45.82 0.68 16.68
C GLY A 523 -45.81 -0.22 15.44
N GLY A 524 -44.84 -1.11 15.28
CA GLY A 524 -44.69 -2.01 14.14
C GLY A 524 -44.15 -1.33 12.88
N ILE A 525 -43.49 -0.16 13.00
CA ILE A 525 -42.83 0.51 11.89
C ILE A 525 -41.33 0.18 11.94
N TRP A 526 -40.80 -0.35 10.83
CA TRP A 526 -39.41 -0.71 10.66
C TRP A 526 -38.70 0.24 9.71
N TYR A 527 -37.44 0.55 9.98
CA TYR A 527 -36.57 1.36 9.14
C TYR A 527 -35.35 0.59 8.67
N ASN A 528 -35.07 0.68 7.37
CA ASN A 528 -33.85 0.14 6.77
C ASN A 528 -32.80 1.24 6.62
N PRO A 529 -31.67 1.20 7.38
CA PRO A 529 -30.64 2.22 7.32
C PRO A 529 -29.68 2.08 6.13
N GLY A 530 -29.90 1.13 5.21
CA GLY A 530 -29.03 0.84 4.05
C GLY A 530 -29.11 1.89 2.95
N CYS A 531 -29.02 3.19 3.30
CA CYS A 531 -29.01 4.32 2.38
C CYS A 531 -27.85 5.28 2.69
N SER A 532 -27.56 6.21 1.77
CA SER A 532 -26.51 7.22 1.94
C SER A 532 -26.78 8.17 3.12
N THR A 533 -25.78 8.92 3.56
CA THR A 533 -25.95 9.94 4.61
C THR A 533 -26.91 11.04 4.14
N SER A 534 -26.79 11.49 2.90
CA SER A 534 -27.69 12.49 2.32
C SER A 534 -29.15 12.03 2.33
N GLU A 535 -29.42 10.77 1.93
CA GLU A 535 -30.77 10.18 1.98
C GLU A 535 -31.31 10.04 3.40
N LYS A 536 -30.45 9.75 4.40
CA LYS A 536 -30.85 9.73 5.82
C LYS A 536 -31.28 11.10 6.30
N MET A 537 -30.53 12.15 5.98
CA MET A 537 -30.82 13.52 6.37
C MET A 537 -32.11 14.02 5.71
N GLU A 538 -32.25 13.77 4.41
CA GLU A 538 -33.47 14.11 3.68
C GLU A 538 -34.70 13.39 4.22
N THR A 539 -34.54 12.10 4.57
CA THR A 539 -35.63 11.32 5.19
C THR A 539 -36.04 11.93 6.53
N LEU A 540 -35.05 12.30 7.36
CA LEU A 540 -35.32 12.87 8.66
C LEU A 540 -36.00 14.24 8.54
N ARG A 541 -35.53 15.13 7.65
CA ARG A 541 -36.20 16.43 7.37
C ARG A 541 -37.65 16.27 7.00
N ARG A 542 -37.93 15.39 6.03
CA ARG A 542 -39.31 15.13 5.55
C ARG A 542 -40.24 14.56 6.62
N ILE A 543 -39.71 13.80 7.57
CA ILE A 543 -40.50 13.27 8.69
C ILE A 543 -40.77 14.40 9.68
N VAL A 544 -39.75 15.15 10.08
CA VAL A 544 -39.88 16.26 11.04
C VAL A 544 -40.86 17.31 10.54
N ASP A 545 -40.82 17.65 9.24
CA ASP A 545 -41.80 18.59 8.61
C ASP A 545 -43.26 18.15 8.70
N ARG A 546 -43.54 16.95 9.18
CA ARG A 546 -44.88 16.37 9.31
C ARG A 546 -45.29 16.12 10.76
N VAL A 547 -44.36 16.27 11.67
CA VAL A 547 -44.61 16.14 13.10
C VAL A 547 -44.72 17.55 13.67
N ASP A 548 -45.94 18.05 13.77
CA ASP A 548 -46.23 19.44 14.14
C ASP A 548 -45.62 19.90 15.47
N THR A 549 -45.17 18.95 16.30
CA THR A 549 -44.54 19.22 17.59
C THR A 549 -43.04 19.43 17.49
N LEU A 550 -42.39 19.22 16.32
CA LEU A 550 -40.98 19.33 16.11
C LEU A 550 -40.62 20.28 14.98
N GLU A 551 -39.51 20.97 15.14
CA GLU A 551 -38.88 21.75 14.08
C GLU A 551 -37.52 21.08 13.70
N GLN A 552 -37.07 21.30 12.47
CA GLN A 552 -35.74 20.76 12.05
C GLN A 552 -34.59 21.28 12.93
N GLY A 553 -34.71 22.51 13.47
CA GLY A 553 -33.77 23.09 14.41
C GLY A 553 -33.67 22.38 15.78
N ASP A 554 -34.73 21.59 16.14
CA ASP A 554 -34.70 20.77 17.36
C ASP A 554 -33.70 19.62 17.29
N ILE A 555 -33.22 19.27 16.08
CA ILE A 555 -32.27 18.17 15.85
C ILE A 555 -30.95 18.75 15.41
N SER A 556 -29.88 18.34 16.07
CA SER A 556 -28.52 18.70 15.66
C SER A 556 -27.56 17.53 15.73
N PHE A 557 -26.46 17.64 14.97
CA PHE A 557 -25.42 16.63 14.87
C PHE A 557 -24.06 17.25 15.12
N GLU A 558 -23.27 16.64 16.01
CA GLU A 558 -21.87 16.91 16.13
C GLU A 558 -21.11 16.05 15.13
N VAL A 559 -20.37 16.68 14.22
CA VAL A 559 -19.63 15.99 13.17
C VAL A 559 -18.14 16.26 13.27
N ARG A 560 -17.37 15.36 12.66
CA ARG A 560 -15.93 15.50 12.45
C ARG A 560 -15.66 15.37 10.96
N GLY A 561 -14.84 16.29 10.43
CA GLY A 561 -14.33 16.21 9.07
C GLY A 561 -13.28 15.12 8.86
#